data_2ec7b2eb5f9961c9ae2af2588ffd975e
#
_entry.id   2ec7b2eb5f9961c9ae2af2588ffd975e
#
_cell.length_a   1.000
_cell.length_b   1.000
_cell.length_c   1.000
_cell.angle_alpha   90.00
_cell.angle_beta   90.00
_cell.angle_gamma   90.00
#
_symmetry.space_group_name_H-M   'P 1'
#
loop_
_entity.id
_entity.type
_entity.pdbx_description
1 polymer ?
#
loop_
_entity_poly.entity_id
_entity_poly.type
_entity_poly.pdbx_seq_one_letter_code
_entity_poly.pdbx_strand_id
1 'polypeptide(L)'
;AALPTIKKLIADGGKVILCSHLGKPKGADKTLSLAPVAKRLSELLGQDVKFAADDTVVGDNARAAVAAMNNGDVILLENTRFRAEETKNGEEFSKDLASIADVFVNDAFGTAHRAHCSNVGVTKYVDTAVVGYLMQKEIDFLGNAVNNPVRPFVAILGGSKVSSKISVINNLLDKVDTLIIGGGMSYTFQKAHGGNVGQSLVEDDYLDYAKDMMKKAEEKGVKMLIPCLLYTSPSPRDKRQS
;
A
#
# COMPACT_ATOMS: atom_id res chain seq x y z
N ALA A 1 4.74 -8.67 9.47
CA ALA A 1 4.57 -9.01 8.04
C ALA A 1 5.94 -9.20 7.37
N ALA A 2 6.90 -8.27 7.48
CA ALA A 2 8.21 -8.33 6.81
C ALA A 2 9.20 -9.38 7.36
N LEU A 3 8.95 -9.95 8.54
CA LEU A 3 9.87 -10.89 9.18
C LEU A 3 10.28 -12.10 8.33
N PRO A 4 9.40 -12.75 7.55
CA PRO A 4 9.81 -13.87 6.71
C PRO A 4 10.90 -13.50 5.70
N THR A 5 10.76 -12.35 5.03
CA THR A 5 11.75 -11.84 4.07
C THR A 5 13.07 -11.53 4.77
N ILE A 6 13.02 -10.80 5.89
CA ILE A 6 14.21 -10.44 6.67
C ILE A 6 14.96 -11.69 7.14
N LYS A 7 14.24 -12.66 7.72
CA LYS A 7 14.84 -13.92 8.20
C LYS A 7 15.47 -14.74 7.06
N LYS A 8 14.84 -14.75 5.89
CA LYS A 8 15.40 -15.44 4.71
C LYS A 8 16.72 -14.79 4.28
N LEU A 9 16.76 -13.46 4.18
CA LEU A 9 17.96 -12.73 3.79
C LEU A 9 19.10 -12.92 4.81
N ILE A 10 18.81 -12.94 6.11
CA ILE A 10 19.77 -13.25 7.16
C ILE A 10 20.32 -14.67 7.00
N ALA A 11 19.42 -15.66 6.82
CA ALA A 11 19.80 -17.07 6.68
C ALA A 11 20.66 -17.33 5.44
N ASP A 12 20.49 -16.54 4.38
CA ASP A 12 21.31 -16.60 3.18
C ASP A 12 22.66 -15.87 3.34
N GLY A 13 22.96 -15.31 4.52
CA GLY A 13 24.19 -14.58 4.79
C GLY A 13 24.19 -13.15 4.23
N GLY A 14 23.05 -12.60 3.87
CA GLY A 14 22.93 -11.23 3.38
C GLY A 14 23.21 -10.19 4.47
N LYS A 15 23.79 -9.05 4.09
CA LYS A 15 23.84 -7.82 4.91
C LYS A 15 22.52 -7.09 4.67
N VAL A 16 21.66 -7.07 5.68
CA VAL A 16 20.27 -6.61 5.49
C VAL A 16 20.12 -5.15 5.90
N ILE A 17 19.90 -4.27 4.92
CA ILE A 17 19.64 -2.85 5.13
C ILE A 17 18.15 -2.61 4.96
N LEU A 18 17.49 -2.17 6.03
CA LEU A 18 16.07 -1.90 6.05
C LEU A 18 15.80 -0.40 5.92
N CYS A 19 14.87 -0.01 5.08
CA CYS A 19 14.34 1.33 5.00
C CYS A 19 12.81 1.32 5.16
N SER A 20 12.28 2.34 5.81
CA SER A 20 10.85 2.50 6.02
C SER A 20 10.50 3.96 6.28
N HIS A 21 9.21 4.26 6.42
CA HIS A 21 8.74 5.59 6.77
C HIS A 21 7.71 5.56 7.91
N LEU A 22 7.59 6.68 8.60
CA LEU A 22 6.59 6.92 9.63
C LEU A 22 6.02 8.33 9.49
N GLY A 23 4.70 8.46 9.45
CA GLY A 23 4.02 9.74 9.39
C GLY A 23 4.30 10.55 8.11
N LYS A 24 4.24 11.87 8.24
CA LYS A 24 4.48 12.84 7.16
C LYS A 24 5.35 14.01 7.67
N PRO A 25 6.61 13.76 8.07
CA PRO A 25 7.51 14.81 8.52
C PRO A 25 7.78 15.82 7.40
N LYS A 26 8.11 17.05 7.77
CA LYS A 26 8.58 18.11 6.84
C LYS A 26 10.11 18.25 6.82
N GLY A 27 10.81 17.29 7.37
CA GLY A 27 12.25 17.23 7.55
C GLY A 27 12.58 16.27 8.68
N ALA A 28 13.78 16.32 9.23
CA ALA A 28 14.18 15.51 10.37
C ALA A 28 13.32 15.87 11.61
N ASP A 29 12.56 14.90 12.10
CA ASP A 29 11.67 15.01 13.26
C ASP A 29 11.83 13.78 14.14
N LYS A 30 12.51 13.94 15.27
CA LYS A 30 12.81 12.86 16.21
C LYS A 30 11.55 12.16 16.77
N THR A 31 10.39 12.83 16.77
CA THR A 31 9.12 12.22 17.20
C THR A 31 8.61 11.18 16.19
N LEU A 32 9.10 11.25 14.95
CA LEU A 32 8.81 10.32 13.86
C LEU A 32 10.02 9.46 13.48
N SER A 33 11.01 9.35 14.39
CA SER A 33 12.17 8.48 14.23
C SER A 33 11.77 7.00 14.24
N LEU A 34 12.50 6.19 13.49
CA LEU A 34 12.36 4.74 13.47
C LEU A 34 13.13 4.00 14.56
N ALA A 35 13.81 4.72 15.47
CA ALA A 35 14.55 4.09 16.58
C ALA A 35 13.71 3.11 17.42
N PRO A 36 12.42 3.41 17.78
CA PRO A 36 11.58 2.44 18.49
C PRO A 36 11.27 1.18 17.66
N VAL A 37 11.25 1.32 16.31
CA VAL A 37 11.03 0.20 15.39
C VAL A 37 12.25 -0.73 15.38
N ALA A 38 13.47 -0.18 15.36
CA ALA A 38 14.70 -0.98 15.44
C ALA A 38 14.74 -1.82 16.73
N LYS A 39 14.43 -1.20 17.87
CA LYS A 39 14.34 -1.91 19.15
C LYS A 39 13.34 -3.07 19.11
N ARG A 40 12.12 -2.80 18.62
CA ARG A 40 11.10 -3.84 18.53
C ARG A 40 11.46 -4.95 17.55
N LEU A 41 12.13 -4.58 16.46
CA LEU A 41 12.58 -5.56 15.47
C LEU A 41 13.69 -6.46 16.03
N SER A 42 14.63 -5.93 16.83
CA SER A 42 15.64 -6.72 17.54
C SER A 42 15.01 -7.78 18.43
N GLU A 43 13.96 -7.41 19.20
CA GLU A 43 13.22 -8.37 20.05
C GLU A 43 12.56 -9.49 19.20
N LEU A 44 11.97 -9.14 18.06
CA LEU A 44 11.27 -10.09 17.19
C LEU A 44 12.20 -11.03 16.40
N LEU A 45 13.41 -10.56 16.10
CA LEU A 45 14.42 -11.34 15.40
C LEU A 45 15.28 -12.18 16.36
N GLY A 46 15.36 -11.77 17.64
CA GLY A 46 16.25 -12.39 18.63
C GLY A 46 17.72 -12.05 18.37
N GLN A 47 18.02 -10.98 17.62
CA GLN A 47 19.35 -10.46 17.34
C GLN A 47 19.35 -8.95 17.29
N ASP A 48 20.52 -8.33 17.41
CA ASP A 48 20.65 -6.89 17.34
C ASP A 48 20.30 -6.35 15.95
N VAL A 49 19.46 -5.31 15.90
CA VAL A 49 19.18 -4.50 14.71
C VAL A 49 19.78 -3.13 14.95
N LYS A 50 20.89 -2.86 14.31
CA LYS A 50 21.58 -1.58 14.44
C LYS A 50 20.72 -0.47 13.83
N PHE A 51 20.45 0.56 14.60
CA PHE A 51 19.76 1.74 14.10
C PHE A 51 20.79 2.75 13.57
N ALA A 52 20.76 3.02 12.27
CA ALA A 52 21.64 4.00 11.64
C ALA A 52 20.97 5.38 11.70
N ALA A 53 21.10 6.04 12.85
CA ALA A 53 20.55 7.38 13.08
C ALA A 53 21.29 8.41 12.20
N ASP A 54 20.58 8.94 11.20
CA ASP A 54 21.11 9.93 10.27
C ASP A 54 19.96 10.80 9.74
N ASP A 55 19.99 12.09 10.02
CA ASP A 55 18.93 13.02 9.62
C ASP A 55 18.80 13.16 8.10
N THR A 56 19.85 12.80 7.35
CA THR A 56 19.85 12.73 5.89
C THR A 56 19.52 11.34 5.34
N VAL A 57 19.24 10.38 6.22
CA VAL A 57 18.88 8.97 5.96
C VAL A 57 20.06 8.15 5.42
N VAL A 58 20.79 8.64 4.43
CA VAL A 58 21.98 8.02 3.82
C VAL A 58 23.17 8.99 3.91
N GLY A 59 23.43 9.50 5.10
CA GLY A 59 24.59 10.34 5.39
C GLY A 59 25.79 9.52 5.90
N ASP A 60 26.74 10.22 6.49
CA ASP A 60 28.01 9.64 6.93
C ASP A 60 27.81 8.53 8.00
N ASN A 61 26.88 8.72 8.94
CA ASN A 61 26.59 7.72 9.96
C ASN A 61 26.00 6.43 9.37
N ALA A 62 25.06 6.57 8.43
CA ALA A 62 24.44 5.43 7.76
C ALA A 62 25.47 4.68 6.90
N ARG A 63 26.30 5.39 6.13
CA ARG A 63 27.37 4.81 5.29
C ARG A 63 28.42 4.09 6.14
N ALA A 64 28.84 4.69 7.25
CA ALA A 64 29.78 4.05 8.18
C ALA A 64 29.19 2.79 8.82
N ALA A 65 27.91 2.84 9.19
CA ALA A 65 27.20 1.68 9.73
C ALA A 65 27.12 0.54 8.73
N VAL A 66 26.79 0.83 7.47
CA VAL A 66 26.72 -0.16 6.37
C VAL A 66 28.10 -0.74 6.07
N ALA A 67 29.15 0.08 6.00
CA ALA A 67 30.52 -0.38 5.76
C ALA A 67 31.02 -1.35 6.84
N ALA A 68 30.54 -1.21 8.07
CA ALA A 68 30.92 -2.07 9.20
C ALA A 68 30.10 -3.37 9.33
N MET A 69 29.15 -3.63 8.42
CA MET A 69 28.30 -4.83 8.46
C MET A 69 29.09 -6.11 8.16
N ASN A 70 28.74 -7.16 8.89
CA ASN A 70 29.11 -8.55 8.57
C ASN A 70 27.92 -9.29 7.96
N ASN A 71 28.15 -10.45 7.37
CA ASN A 71 27.10 -11.30 6.86
C ASN A 71 26.12 -11.68 7.98
N GLY A 72 24.82 -11.51 7.70
CA GLY A 72 23.76 -11.76 8.68
C GLY A 72 23.37 -10.56 9.55
N ASP A 73 24.16 -9.47 9.51
CA ASP A 73 23.81 -8.24 10.24
C ASP A 73 22.59 -7.55 9.66
N VAL A 74 21.85 -6.87 10.52
CA VAL A 74 20.66 -6.10 10.15
C VAL A 74 20.82 -4.64 10.61
N ILE A 75 20.60 -3.71 9.68
CA ILE A 75 20.56 -2.28 9.96
C ILE A 75 19.19 -1.73 9.56
N LEU A 76 18.62 -0.83 10.37
CA LEU A 76 17.49 -0.01 10.01
C LEU A 76 17.95 1.44 9.82
N LEU A 77 17.69 2.00 8.64
CA LEU A 77 17.92 3.41 8.36
C LEU A 77 16.89 4.28 9.08
N GLU A 78 17.17 5.57 9.19
CA GLU A 78 16.20 6.55 9.67
C GLU A 78 15.04 6.72 8.67
N ASN A 79 13.97 7.36 9.12
CA ASN A 79 12.74 7.59 8.36
C ASN A 79 13.03 8.20 6.97
N THR A 80 12.76 7.46 5.91
CA THR A 80 13.04 7.91 4.53
C THR A 80 12.38 9.25 4.18
N ARG A 81 11.27 9.59 4.85
CA ARG A 81 10.56 10.86 4.67
C ARG A 81 11.19 12.06 5.37
N PHE A 82 12.31 11.90 6.07
CA PHE A 82 13.12 13.05 6.49
C PHE A 82 13.73 13.75 5.27
N ARG A 83 13.92 13.03 4.17
CA ARG A 83 14.28 13.60 2.88
C ARG A 83 13.01 13.99 2.11
N ALA A 84 12.92 15.27 1.75
CA ALA A 84 11.78 15.81 0.98
C ALA A 84 11.64 15.17 -0.42
N GLU A 85 12.75 14.68 -0.96
CA GLU A 85 12.83 14.00 -2.26
C GLU A 85 12.11 12.65 -2.26
N GLU A 86 11.97 11.98 -1.10
CA GLU A 86 11.37 10.64 -1.00
C GLU A 86 10.03 10.55 -1.73
N THR A 87 9.09 11.43 -1.41
CA THR A 87 7.74 11.39 -1.99
C THR A 87 7.66 11.98 -3.40
N LYS A 88 8.71 12.65 -3.86
CA LYS A 88 8.83 13.25 -5.19
C LYS A 88 9.59 12.37 -6.18
N ASN A 89 10.07 11.23 -5.71
CA ASN A 89 10.91 10.33 -6.49
C ASN A 89 12.19 11.02 -7.03
N GLY A 90 12.83 11.82 -6.17
CA GLY A 90 13.99 12.62 -6.52
C GLY A 90 15.20 11.77 -6.87
N GLU A 91 15.97 12.20 -7.85
CA GLU A 91 17.08 11.44 -8.42
C GLU A 91 18.22 11.25 -7.41
N GLU A 92 18.60 12.32 -6.72
CA GLU A 92 19.74 12.32 -5.78
C GLU A 92 19.52 11.31 -4.64
N PHE A 93 18.39 11.39 -3.96
CA PHE A 93 18.09 10.44 -2.87
C PHE A 93 17.90 9.00 -3.36
N SER A 94 17.41 8.82 -4.58
CA SER A 94 17.32 7.48 -5.19
C SER A 94 18.71 6.87 -5.44
N LYS A 95 19.67 7.68 -5.90
CA LYS A 95 21.09 7.27 -6.04
C LYS A 95 21.74 6.99 -4.69
N ASP A 96 21.45 7.82 -3.69
CA ASP A 96 21.97 7.62 -2.34
C ASP A 96 21.52 6.25 -1.78
N LEU A 97 20.23 5.92 -1.87
CA LEU A 97 19.70 4.63 -1.46
C LEU A 97 20.35 3.46 -2.22
N ALA A 98 20.49 3.58 -3.52
CA ALA A 98 21.14 2.55 -4.35
C ALA A 98 22.61 2.38 -4.02
N SER A 99 23.32 3.45 -3.65
CA SER A 99 24.79 3.43 -3.41
C SER A 99 25.21 2.61 -2.21
N ILE A 100 24.29 2.20 -1.36
CA ILE A 100 24.59 1.44 -0.13
C ILE A 100 24.14 -0.03 -0.20
N ALA A 101 23.64 -0.49 -1.35
CA ALA A 101 23.12 -1.85 -1.52
C ALA A 101 23.38 -2.38 -2.93
N ASP A 102 23.65 -3.69 -3.06
CA ASP A 102 23.85 -4.37 -4.33
C ASP A 102 22.51 -4.84 -4.95
N VAL A 103 21.55 -5.17 -4.09
CA VAL A 103 20.23 -5.72 -4.47
C VAL A 103 19.14 -4.95 -3.74
N PHE A 104 18.11 -4.57 -4.47
CA PHE A 104 16.90 -3.96 -3.90
C PHE A 104 15.78 -5.00 -3.76
N VAL A 105 15.17 -5.06 -2.58
CA VAL A 105 14.02 -5.92 -2.29
C VAL A 105 12.83 -5.08 -1.89
N ASN A 106 11.78 -5.04 -2.73
CA ASN A 106 10.53 -4.39 -2.37
C ASN A 106 9.64 -5.36 -1.60
N ASP A 107 9.37 -5.07 -0.34
CA ASP A 107 8.46 -5.84 0.51
C ASP A 107 7.39 -4.95 1.19
N ALA A 108 7.02 -3.85 0.52
CA ALA A 108 6.13 -2.81 1.00
C ALA A 108 4.92 -2.63 0.07
N PHE A 109 3.98 -3.57 0.07
CA PHE A 109 2.79 -3.56 -0.79
C PHE A 109 1.95 -2.29 -0.64
N GLY A 110 1.77 -1.80 0.60
CA GLY A 110 0.97 -0.61 0.88
C GLY A 110 1.45 0.68 0.20
N THR A 111 2.71 0.74 -0.24
CA THR A 111 3.30 1.87 -0.97
C THR A 111 3.64 1.56 -2.43
N ALA A 112 3.46 0.32 -2.88
CA ALA A 112 3.85 -0.13 -4.21
C ALA A 112 3.15 0.65 -5.36
N HIS A 113 1.98 1.23 -5.08
CA HIS A 113 1.22 2.07 -6.03
C HIS A 113 1.77 3.50 -6.18
N ARG A 114 2.81 3.88 -5.42
CA ARG A 114 3.39 5.23 -5.41
C ARG A 114 4.77 5.21 -6.05
N ALA A 115 5.08 6.27 -6.80
CA ALA A 115 6.43 6.52 -7.29
C ALA A 115 7.22 7.33 -6.25
N HIS A 116 7.88 6.63 -5.31
CA HIS A 116 8.78 7.22 -4.31
C HIS A 116 10.22 6.76 -4.55
N CYS A 117 11.21 7.45 -3.95
CA CYS A 117 12.62 7.07 -4.08
C CYS A 117 12.86 5.65 -3.59
N SER A 118 12.32 5.29 -2.41
CA SER A 118 12.54 4.00 -1.75
C SER A 118 11.79 2.82 -2.35
N ASN A 119 10.99 3.00 -3.41
CA ASN A 119 10.32 1.89 -4.09
C ASN A 119 10.49 1.92 -5.63
N VAL A 120 10.47 3.09 -6.27
CA VAL A 120 10.62 3.21 -7.73
C VAL A 120 11.96 3.83 -8.11
N GLY A 121 12.36 4.92 -7.45
CA GLY A 121 13.57 5.64 -7.81
C GLY A 121 14.82 4.78 -7.70
N VAL A 122 14.97 4.07 -6.59
CA VAL A 122 16.13 3.19 -6.30
C VAL A 122 16.33 2.12 -7.37
N THR A 123 15.23 1.58 -7.95
CA THR A 123 15.33 0.49 -8.95
C THR A 123 16.03 0.90 -10.25
N LYS A 124 16.19 2.20 -10.49
CA LYS A 124 16.90 2.71 -11.67
C LYS A 124 18.42 2.66 -11.53
N TYR A 125 18.92 2.47 -10.32
CA TYR A 125 20.34 2.58 -9.97
C TYR A 125 20.92 1.34 -9.31
N VAL A 126 20.14 0.26 -9.21
CA VAL A 126 20.59 -1.07 -8.79
C VAL A 126 20.44 -2.03 -9.95
N ASP A 127 21.38 -2.97 -10.09
CA ASP A 127 21.33 -3.96 -11.18
C ASP A 127 20.24 -5.01 -10.96
N THR A 128 19.92 -5.31 -9.70
CA THR A 128 18.94 -6.32 -9.35
C THR A 128 17.87 -5.75 -8.42
N ALA A 129 16.63 -5.80 -8.86
CA ALA A 129 15.45 -5.43 -8.09
C ALA A 129 14.45 -6.59 -8.06
N VAL A 130 14.06 -7.03 -6.87
CA VAL A 130 13.17 -8.16 -6.65
C VAL A 130 12.06 -7.82 -5.65
N VAL A 131 11.10 -8.71 -5.50
CA VAL A 131 10.04 -8.59 -4.47
C VAL A 131 10.32 -9.53 -3.30
N GLY A 132 9.93 -9.11 -2.10
CA GLY A 132 9.94 -9.95 -0.90
C GLY A 132 8.67 -10.79 -0.77
N TYR A 133 8.64 -11.65 0.25
CA TYR A 133 7.54 -12.62 0.45
C TYR A 133 6.18 -11.97 0.74
N LEU A 134 6.14 -10.78 1.37
CA LEU A 134 4.89 -10.07 1.55
C LEU A 134 4.32 -9.61 0.22
N MET A 135 5.16 -8.99 -0.62
CA MET A 135 4.78 -8.58 -1.97
C MET A 135 4.38 -9.78 -2.84
N GLN A 136 5.14 -10.87 -2.78
CA GLN A 136 4.82 -12.11 -3.51
C GLN A 136 3.45 -12.64 -3.12
N LYS A 137 3.16 -12.69 -1.81
CA LYS A 137 1.87 -13.15 -1.32
C LYS A 137 0.71 -12.29 -1.83
N GLU A 138 0.86 -10.96 -1.82
CA GLU A 138 -0.16 -10.04 -2.34
C GLU A 138 -0.34 -10.21 -3.86
N ILE A 139 0.75 -10.39 -4.61
CA ILE A 139 0.71 -10.64 -6.05
C ILE A 139 -0.01 -11.96 -6.34
N ASP A 140 0.32 -13.03 -5.61
CA ASP A 140 -0.29 -14.35 -5.80
C ASP A 140 -1.80 -14.32 -5.50
N PHE A 141 -2.20 -13.69 -4.39
CA PHE A 141 -3.60 -13.65 -4.02
C PHE A 141 -4.41 -12.68 -4.88
N LEU A 142 -3.97 -11.43 -5.01
CA LEU A 142 -4.72 -10.40 -5.75
C LEU A 142 -4.57 -10.56 -7.25
N GLY A 143 -3.36 -10.83 -7.72
CA GLY A 143 -3.09 -11.02 -9.14
C GLY A 143 -3.85 -12.22 -9.71
N ASN A 144 -3.79 -13.36 -9.03
CA ASN A 144 -4.51 -14.56 -9.46
C ASN A 144 -6.03 -14.39 -9.36
N ALA A 145 -6.52 -13.75 -8.27
CA ALA A 145 -7.95 -13.49 -8.11
C ALA A 145 -8.51 -12.63 -9.26
N VAL A 146 -7.70 -11.71 -9.81
CA VAL A 146 -8.15 -10.82 -10.89
C VAL A 146 -7.91 -11.41 -12.29
N ASN A 147 -6.80 -12.16 -12.49
CA ASN A 147 -6.41 -12.66 -13.81
C ASN A 147 -6.94 -14.07 -14.09
N ASN A 148 -6.99 -14.94 -13.07
CA ASN A 148 -7.45 -16.33 -13.18
C ASN A 148 -8.37 -16.67 -11.99
N PRO A 149 -9.54 -16.01 -11.86
CA PRO A 149 -10.40 -16.19 -10.71
C PRO A 149 -10.95 -17.62 -10.60
N VAL A 150 -10.97 -18.14 -9.38
CA VAL A 150 -11.81 -19.30 -9.06
C VAL A 150 -13.26 -18.83 -9.03
N ARG A 151 -14.15 -19.52 -9.76
CA ARG A 151 -15.55 -19.12 -9.87
C ARG A 151 -16.44 -19.89 -8.89
N PRO A 152 -17.50 -19.25 -8.34
CA PRO A 152 -17.92 -17.85 -8.63
C PRO A 152 -16.98 -16.80 -8.00
N PHE A 153 -16.60 -15.79 -8.79
CA PHE A 153 -15.80 -14.67 -8.31
C PHE A 153 -16.72 -13.53 -7.85
N VAL A 154 -16.72 -13.27 -6.56
CA VAL A 154 -17.49 -12.19 -5.94
C VAL A 154 -16.56 -11.06 -5.52
N ALA A 155 -16.79 -9.86 -6.03
CA ALA A 155 -16.08 -8.68 -5.58
C ALA A 155 -17.00 -7.79 -4.72
N ILE A 156 -16.45 -7.24 -3.65
CA ILE A 156 -17.12 -6.26 -2.79
C ILE A 156 -16.36 -4.95 -2.92
N LEU A 157 -17.03 -3.92 -3.41
CA LEU A 157 -16.45 -2.59 -3.61
C LEU A 157 -17.15 -1.59 -2.71
N GLY A 158 -16.40 -0.99 -1.78
CA GLY A 158 -16.88 0.04 -0.87
C GLY A 158 -16.09 1.34 -1.01
N GLY A 159 -16.68 2.41 -0.54
CA GLY A 159 -16.09 3.74 -0.54
C GLY A 159 -17.14 4.82 -0.39
N SER A 160 -16.71 6.08 -0.23
CA SER A 160 -17.64 7.22 -0.10
C SER A 160 -18.12 7.74 -1.46
N LYS A 161 -17.30 7.65 -2.51
CA LYS A 161 -17.53 8.31 -3.81
C LYS A 161 -17.42 7.33 -4.98
N VAL A 162 -18.39 7.36 -5.89
CA VAL A 162 -18.41 6.64 -7.17
C VAL A 162 -17.29 7.16 -8.08
N SER A 163 -17.14 8.50 -8.16
CA SER A 163 -16.15 9.18 -9.00
C SER A 163 -14.73 8.64 -8.84
N SER A 164 -14.35 8.27 -7.61
CA SER A 164 -13.03 7.72 -7.30
C SER A 164 -12.83 6.25 -7.72
N LYS A 165 -13.88 5.55 -8.16
CA LYS A 165 -13.89 4.11 -8.43
C LYS A 165 -14.34 3.73 -9.85
N ILE A 166 -14.52 4.71 -10.73
CA ILE A 166 -15.03 4.51 -12.11
C ILE A 166 -14.23 3.44 -12.86
N SER A 167 -12.91 3.58 -12.93
CA SER A 167 -12.04 2.61 -13.62
C SER A 167 -12.08 1.23 -12.97
N VAL A 168 -12.17 1.18 -11.64
CA VAL A 168 -12.23 -0.08 -10.90
C VAL A 168 -13.54 -0.81 -11.18
N ILE A 169 -14.69 -0.12 -11.15
CA ILE A 169 -16.00 -0.71 -11.46
C ILE A 169 -16.00 -1.27 -12.88
N ASN A 170 -15.56 -0.48 -13.87
CA ASN A 170 -15.50 -0.93 -15.24
C ASN A 170 -14.65 -2.18 -15.42
N ASN A 171 -13.45 -2.20 -14.81
CA ASN A 171 -12.54 -3.34 -14.92
C ASN A 171 -13.07 -4.60 -14.20
N LEU A 172 -13.78 -4.43 -13.07
CA LEU A 172 -14.36 -5.54 -12.34
C LEU A 172 -15.53 -6.18 -13.08
N LEU A 173 -16.39 -5.39 -13.75
CA LEU A 173 -17.51 -5.92 -14.54
C LEU A 173 -17.09 -6.86 -15.68
N ASP A 174 -15.82 -6.79 -16.11
CA ASP A 174 -15.27 -7.71 -17.12
C ASP A 174 -14.74 -9.03 -16.51
N LYS A 175 -14.70 -9.13 -15.18
CA LYS A 175 -13.98 -10.21 -14.49
C LYS A 175 -14.80 -11.00 -13.49
N VAL A 176 -15.80 -10.36 -12.86
CA VAL A 176 -16.55 -10.94 -11.74
C VAL A 176 -17.87 -11.58 -12.17
N ASP A 177 -18.36 -12.52 -11.38
CA ASP A 177 -19.72 -13.07 -11.52
C ASP A 177 -20.73 -12.25 -10.69
N THR A 178 -20.26 -11.66 -9.59
CA THR A 178 -21.08 -10.81 -8.73
C THR A 178 -20.28 -9.61 -8.24
N LEU A 179 -20.86 -8.43 -8.33
CA LEU A 179 -20.30 -7.18 -7.78
C LEU A 179 -21.23 -6.64 -6.69
N ILE A 180 -20.74 -6.52 -5.47
CA ILE A 180 -21.48 -5.94 -4.35
C ILE A 180 -20.97 -4.50 -4.15
N ILE A 181 -21.86 -3.52 -4.30
CA ILE A 181 -21.56 -2.11 -4.05
C ILE A 181 -21.92 -1.79 -2.60
N GLY A 182 -20.95 -1.35 -1.80
CA GLY A 182 -21.13 -0.99 -0.39
C GLY A 182 -20.62 0.41 -0.06
N GLY A 183 -20.75 0.80 1.20
CA GLY A 183 -20.32 2.11 1.69
C GLY A 183 -21.15 3.28 1.14
N GLY A 184 -20.68 4.51 1.31
CA GLY A 184 -21.39 5.72 0.90
C GLY A 184 -21.70 5.81 -0.60
N MET A 185 -20.87 5.21 -1.44
CA MET A 185 -21.10 5.17 -2.88
C MET A 185 -22.39 4.41 -3.26
N SER A 186 -22.87 3.50 -2.41
CA SER A 186 -24.12 2.78 -2.64
C SER A 186 -25.33 3.72 -2.68
N TYR A 187 -25.30 4.85 -2.00
CA TYR A 187 -26.38 5.83 -2.02
C TYR A 187 -26.59 6.47 -3.41
N THR A 188 -25.49 6.70 -4.14
CA THR A 188 -25.57 7.19 -5.52
C THR A 188 -26.23 6.15 -6.43
N PHE A 189 -25.87 4.87 -6.31
CA PHE A 189 -26.52 3.78 -7.05
C PHE A 189 -28.00 3.61 -6.65
N GLN A 190 -28.30 3.70 -5.35
CA GLN A 190 -29.67 3.59 -4.85
C GLN A 190 -30.55 4.71 -5.41
N LYS A 191 -30.08 5.97 -5.40
CA LYS A 191 -30.78 7.11 -5.97
C LYS A 191 -30.95 6.96 -7.49
N ALA A 192 -29.93 6.50 -8.18
CA ALA A 192 -29.97 6.20 -9.61
C ALA A 192 -31.02 5.15 -9.97
N HIS A 193 -31.27 4.18 -9.07
CA HIS A 193 -32.31 3.15 -9.20
C HIS A 193 -33.72 3.64 -8.79
N GLY A 194 -33.85 4.90 -8.40
CA GLY A 194 -35.15 5.53 -8.02
C GLY A 194 -35.44 5.48 -6.52
N GLY A 195 -34.49 5.02 -5.69
CA GLY A 195 -34.64 5.00 -4.23
C GLY A 195 -34.51 6.37 -3.58
N ASN A 196 -35.14 6.54 -2.43
CA ASN A 196 -34.96 7.73 -1.60
C ASN A 196 -33.84 7.49 -0.57
N VAL A 197 -32.84 8.34 -0.58
CA VAL A 197 -31.65 8.22 0.31
C VAL A 197 -31.57 9.34 1.36
N GLY A 198 -32.61 10.15 1.50
CA GLY A 198 -32.70 11.23 2.46
C GLY A 198 -31.56 12.24 2.31
N GLN A 199 -30.86 12.53 3.42
CA GLN A 199 -29.71 13.44 3.46
C GLN A 199 -28.35 12.72 3.29
N SER A 200 -28.34 11.47 2.81
CA SER A 200 -27.12 10.74 2.59
C SER A 200 -26.24 11.38 1.52
N LEU A 201 -24.94 11.16 1.60
CA LEU A 201 -23.98 11.64 0.62
C LEU A 201 -24.26 11.03 -0.76
N VAL A 202 -24.57 11.85 -1.74
CA VAL A 202 -24.84 11.45 -3.14
C VAL A 202 -23.99 12.29 -4.07
N GLU A 203 -23.48 11.67 -5.11
CA GLU A 203 -22.83 12.36 -6.24
C GLU A 203 -23.85 12.45 -7.39
N ASP A 204 -24.62 13.55 -7.44
CA ASP A 204 -25.68 13.73 -8.43
C ASP A 204 -25.17 13.72 -9.88
N ASP A 205 -23.96 14.23 -10.11
CA ASP A 205 -23.29 14.22 -11.42
C ASP A 205 -22.96 12.80 -11.93
N TYR A 206 -23.05 11.79 -11.07
CA TYR A 206 -22.74 10.39 -11.38
C TYR A 206 -23.96 9.46 -11.38
N LEU A 207 -25.16 9.99 -11.34
CA LEU A 207 -26.40 9.18 -11.39
C LEU A 207 -26.54 8.44 -12.72
N ASP A 208 -26.29 9.12 -13.83
CA ASP A 208 -26.39 8.48 -15.16
C ASP A 208 -25.26 7.44 -15.34
N TYR A 209 -24.05 7.73 -14.86
CA TYR A 209 -22.98 6.73 -14.82
C TYR A 209 -23.39 5.49 -14.01
N ALA A 210 -24.02 5.67 -12.85
CA ALA A 210 -24.47 4.54 -12.03
C ALA A 210 -25.54 3.69 -12.75
N LYS A 211 -26.47 4.32 -13.48
CA LYS A 211 -27.46 3.62 -14.34
C LYS A 211 -26.77 2.83 -15.44
N ASP A 212 -25.79 3.44 -16.13
CA ASP A 212 -25.04 2.80 -17.19
C ASP A 212 -24.26 1.58 -16.67
N MET A 213 -23.68 1.66 -15.49
CA MET A 213 -22.96 0.53 -14.88
C MET A 213 -23.91 -0.61 -14.48
N MET A 214 -25.10 -0.31 -13.96
CA MET A 214 -26.11 -1.33 -13.68
C MET A 214 -26.56 -2.03 -14.97
N LYS A 215 -26.84 -1.27 -16.03
CA LYS A 215 -27.18 -1.81 -17.34
C LYS A 215 -26.05 -2.67 -17.94
N LYS A 216 -24.82 -2.17 -17.88
CA LYS A 216 -23.63 -2.89 -18.34
C LYS A 216 -23.42 -4.21 -17.57
N ALA A 217 -23.69 -4.20 -16.27
CA ALA A 217 -23.63 -5.43 -15.46
C ALA A 217 -24.65 -6.45 -15.96
N GLU A 218 -25.90 -6.04 -16.22
CA GLU A 218 -26.97 -6.90 -16.74
C GLU A 218 -26.58 -7.47 -18.12
N GLU A 219 -26.12 -6.64 -19.06
CA GLU A 219 -25.67 -7.03 -20.40
C GLU A 219 -24.53 -8.06 -20.36
N LYS A 220 -23.68 -7.99 -19.33
CA LYS A 220 -22.56 -8.94 -19.13
C LYS A 220 -22.93 -10.16 -18.28
N GLY A 221 -24.15 -10.27 -17.80
CA GLY A 221 -24.59 -11.33 -16.90
C GLY A 221 -23.96 -11.27 -15.50
N VAL A 222 -23.43 -10.10 -15.11
CA VAL A 222 -22.86 -9.88 -13.79
C VAL A 222 -23.95 -9.49 -12.80
N LYS A 223 -24.08 -10.22 -11.70
CA LYS A 223 -25.04 -9.90 -10.65
C LYS A 223 -24.54 -8.71 -9.84
N MET A 224 -25.11 -7.52 -10.05
CA MET A 224 -24.80 -6.34 -9.25
C MET A 224 -25.76 -6.26 -8.05
N LEU A 225 -25.21 -6.23 -6.84
CA LEU A 225 -25.97 -6.14 -5.58
C LEU A 225 -25.72 -4.78 -4.92
N ILE A 226 -26.80 -4.08 -4.64
CA ILE A 226 -26.81 -2.80 -3.92
C ILE A 226 -27.57 -3.04 -2.60
N PRO A 227 -27.06 -2.57 -1.43
CA PRO A 227 -27.75 -2.73 -0.16
C PRO A 227 -29.15 -2.14 -0.21
N CYS A 228 -30.14 -2.90 0.24
CA CYS A 228 -31.53 -2.47 0.31
C CYS A 228 -31.89 -1.82 1.67
N LEU A 229 -31.05 -2.02 2.69
CA LEU A 229 -31.25 -1.46 4.03
C LEU A 229 -30.28 -0.32 4.26
N LEU A 230 -30.82 0.88 4.43
CA LEU A 230 -30.07 2.09 4.76
C LEU A 230 -30.49 2.53 6.16
N TYR A 231 -29.62 2.31 7.14
CA TYR A 231 -29.84 2.80 8.51
C TYR A 231 -28.55 3.37 9.07
N THR A 232 -28.67 4.37 9.93
CA THR A 232 -27.54 4.91 10.67
C THR A 232 -27.10 3.90 11.72
N SER A 233 -25.88 3.38 11.60
CA SER A 233 -25.30 2.52 12.63
C SER A 233 -24.56 3.38 13.66
N PRO A 234 -24.83 3.22 14.96
CA PRO A 234 -24.08 3.87 16.01
C PRO A 234 -22.73 3.21 16.26
N SER A 235 -22.10 2.64 15.22
CA SER A 235 -20.80 2.01 15.35
C SER A 235 -19.75 2.98 15.85
N PRO A 236 -18.94 2.62 16.87
CA PRO A 236 -17.84 3.47 17.33
C PRO A 236 -16.80 3.79 16.25
N ARG A 237 -16.77 3.00 15.15
CA ARG A 237 -15.89 3.25 14.00
C ARG A 237 -16.37 4.41 13.13
N ASP A 238 -17.67 4.66 13.06
CA ASP A 238 -18.22 5.75 12.24
C ASP A 238 -17.85 7.13 12.79
N LYS A 239 -17.59 7.23 14.10
CA LYS A 239 -17.14 8.47 14.75
C LYS A 239 -15.69 8.86 14.42
N ARG A 240 -14.91 8.01 13.78
CA ARG A 240 -13.51 8.29 13.40
C ARG A 240 -13.36 8.81 11.97
N GLN A 241 -14.45 8.91 11.22
CA GLN A 241 -14.46 9.36 9.82
C GLN A 241 -15.17 10.70 9.62
N SER A 242 -15.64 11.34 10.70
CA SER A 242 -16.21 12.69 10.68
C SER A 242 -15.18 13.74 11.04
#